data_6fa3ea5bb3e571e475a902eb7e13a3c7
#
_entry.id   6fa3ea5bb3e571e475a902eb7e13a3c7
#
_cell.length_a   1.000
_cell.length_b   1.000
_cell.length_c   1.000
_cell.angle_alpha   90.00
_cell.angle_beta   90.00
_cell.angle_gamma   90.00
#
_symmetry.space_group_name_H-M   'P 1'
#
loop_
_entity.id
_entity.type
_entity.pdbx_description
1 polymer ?
#
loop_
_entity_poly.entity_id
_entity_poly.type
_entity_poly.pdbx_seq_one_letter_code
_entity_poly.pdbx_strand_id
1 'polypeptide(L)'
;MNTLKHILPCLVLVFALTACHSEDELSYSADPVTNVEALWQIIDTRYCYVEEKNVDWAAVRETYVSKAEQLQKNDVVGLFDLCAEMLNLLQDGHVNLYSAFDRSYSTAWYDTYPANFSSSLQALYLKDYRIAGSLYYCTVDNDSIGYIYYSSFSNSFGFSNLSWVFSAFKNCRGLIIDVRNNGGGSLEYAYQLAAPFFSESRTIGYWQHKTGPGHNDFSEMEELREDASVTRLKWLPPTVVLCNRRSYSATNMFVNIMRYADNALIVGGTSGGGGGMPMSYELPIGWTVRFSSVRMYDAEKKDIEQGIEPDVLVNMVSTDKDDIIEKAIELINDETNWK
;
A
#
# COMPACT_ATOMS: atom_id res chain seq x y z
N MET A 1 -45.57 34.60 35.55
CA MET A 1 -44.75 35.10 34.42
C MET A 1 -44.11 33.90 33.77
N ASN A 2 -44.64 33.53 32.61
CA ASN A 2 -44.38 32.27 31.93
C ASN A 2 -43.15 32.38 31.04
N THR A 3 -42.18 31.53 31.25
CA THR A 3 -41.08 31.30 30.29
C THR A 3 -41.39 30.05 29.49
N LEU A 4 -41.76 30.27 28.22
CA LEU A 4 -42.04 29.24 27.24
C LEU A 4 -40.74 28.59 26.77
N LYS A 5 -40.55 27.29 27.03
CA LYS A 5 -39.47 26.49 26.49
C LYS A 5 -39.85 26.06 25.08
N HIS A 6 -39.13 26.54 24.06
CA HIS A 6 -39.21 26.00 22.71
C HIS A 6 -38.37 24.73 22.62
N ILE A 7 -39.04 23.59 22.55
CA ILE A 7 -38.43 22.29 22.18
C ILE A 7 -38.56 22.22 20.66
N LEU A 8 -37.37 22.23 20.00
CA LEU A 8 -37.29 21.99 18.58
C LEU A 8 -37.18 20.47 18.37
N PRO A 9 -38.07 19.81 17.63
CA PRO A 9 -37.93 18.40 17.35
C PRO A 9 -36.87 18.21 16.25
N CYS A 10 -35.78 17.51 16.56
CA CYS A 10 -34.89 16.98 15.56
C CYS A 10 -35.63 15.95 14.70
N LEU A 11 -35.95 16.34 13.48
CA LEU A 11 -36.46 15.43 12.46
C LEU A 11 -35.27 14.62 11.93
N VAL A 12 -35.09 13.40 12.43
CA VAL A 12 -34.13 12.42 11.86
C VAL A 12 -34.77 11.92 10.56
N LEU A 13 -34.31 12.45 9.44
CA LEU A 13 -34.67 11.96 8.11
C LEU A 13 -33.84 10.67 7.86
N VAL A 14 -34.45 9.53 8.14
CA VAL A 14 -33.92 8.23 7.74
C VAL A 14 -34.15 8.09 6.23
N PHE A 15 -33.15 8.42 5.42
CA PHE A 15 -33.12 7.98 4.03
C PHE A 15 -32.89 6.48 4.01
N ALA A 16 -33.95 5.72 3.90
CA ALA A 16 -33.88 4.34 3.46
C ALA A 16 -33.48 4.35 1.98
N LEU A 17 -32.18 4.25 1.72
CA LEU A 17 -31.65 3.90 0.40
C LEU A 17 -32.03 2.44 0.15
N THR A 18 -33.22 2.21 -0.40
CA THR A 18 -33.51 0.96 -1.11
C THR A 18 -32.78 0.98 -2.43
N ALA A 19 -31.45 0.74 -2.38
CA ALA A 19 -30.75 0.20 -3.50
C ALA A 19 -31.16 -1.28 -3.58
N CYS A 20 -32.26 -1.56 -4.28
CA CYS A 20 -32.48 -2.88 -4.84
C CYS A 20 -31.41 -3.10 -5.92
N HIS A 21 -30.21 -3.45 -5.49
CA HIS A 21 -29.37 -4.30 -6.28
C HIS A 21 -29.93 -5.71 -6.01
N SER A 22 -30.46 -6.35 -7.02
CA SER A 22 -30.62 -7.79 -7.01
C SER A 22 -29.21 -8.35 -6.96
N GLU A 23 -28.66 -8.54 -5.76
CA GLU A 23 -27.65 -9.54 -5.55
C GLU A 23 -28.33 -10.85 -5.93
N ASP A 24 -28.04 -11.37 -7.11
CA ASP A 24 -28.28 -12.77 -7.38
C ASP A 24 -27.56 -13.50 -6.25
N GLU A 25 -28.35 -14.12 -5.34
CA GLU A 25 -27.79 -14.95 -4.28
C GLU A 25 -26.91 -15.97 -4.99
N LEU A 26 -25.56 -15.83 -4.82
CA LEU A 26 -24.60 -16.77 -5.37
C LEU A 26 -24.94 -18.13 -4.79
N SER A 27 -25.64 -18.96 -5.57
CA SER A 27 -25.97 -20.31 -5.13
C SER A 27 -24.65 -21.07 -4.99
N TYR A 28 -24.41 -21.67 -3.82
CA TYR A 28 -23.24 -22.50 -3.58
C TYR A 28 -23.05 -23.53 -4.70
N SER A 29 -21.85 -23.59 -5.26
CA SER A 29 -21.48 -24.57 -6.27
C SER A 29 -20.04 -25.04 -6.06
N ALA A 30 -19.84 -26.34 -5.98
CA ALA A 30 -18.51 -26.96 -6.00
C ALA A 30 -18.08 -27.38 -7.42
N ASP A 31 -18.86 -27.04 -8.45
CA ASP A 31 -18.53 -27.38 -9.84
C ASP A 31 -17.30 -26.59 -10.31
N PRO A 32 -16.23 -27.26 -10.78
CA PRO A 32 -14.99 -26.58 -11.17
C PRO A 32 -15.17 -25.54 -12.28
N VAL A 33 -15.94 -25.86 -13.32
CA VAL A 33 -16.16 -24.95 -14.44
C VAL A 33 -16.88 -23.70 -13.98
N THR A 34 -17.94 -23.84 -13.18
CA THR A 34 -18.70 -22.71 -12.62
C THR A 34 -17.80 -21.76 -11.83
N ASN A 35 -16.88 -22.29 -11.02
CA ASN A 35 -15.99 -21.46 -10.21
C ASN A 35 -14.89 -20.78 -11.02
N VAL A 36 -14.29 -21.46 -12.00
CA VAL A 36 -13.30 -20.86 -12.90
C VAL A 36 -13.91 -19.77 -13.77
N GLU A 37 -15.12 -19.98 -14.32
CA GLU A 37 -15.85 -18.96 -15.07
C GLU A 37 -16.17 -17.74 -14.20
N ALA A 38 -16.67 -17.96 -12.98
CA ALA A 38 -16.97 -16.88 -12.05
C ALA A 38 -15.70 -16.09 -11.69
N LEU A 39 -14.59 -16.77 -11.38
CA LEU A 39 -13.32 -16.13 -11.09
C LEU A 39 -12.82 -15.31 -12.27
N TRP A 40 -12.84 -15.89 -13.48
CA TRP A 40 -12.44 -15.19 -14.69
C TRP A 40 -13.27 -13.92 -14.90
N GLN A 41 -14.60 -14.02 -14.81
CA GLN A 41 -15.53 -12.90 -15.01
C GLN A 41 -15.35 -11.80 -13.96
N ILE A 42 -15.12 -12.17 -12.68
CA ILE A 42 -14.85 -11.19 -11.61
C ILE A 42 -13.58 -10.39 -11.92
N ILE A 43 -12.50 -11.06 -12.31
CA ILE A 43 -11.25 -10.38 -12.68
C ILE A 43 -11.46 -9.52 -13.93
N ASP A 44 -12.06 -10.06 -14.99
CA ASP A 44 -12.31 -9.36 -16.25
C ASP A 44 -13.05 -8.04 -16.05
N THR A 45 -14.10 -8.07 -15.22
CA THR A 45 -15.01 -6.91 -15.05
C THR A 45 -14.64 -5.97 -13.90
N ARG A 46 -13.85 -6.43 -12.92
CA ARG A 46 -13.64 -5.71 -11.66
C ARG A 46 -12.18 -5.35 -11.36
N TYR A 47 -11.21 -6.12 -11.86
CA TYR A 47 -9.81 -5.81 -11.65
C TYR A 47 -9.40 -4.60 -12.49
N CYS A 48 -8.78 -3.61 -11.87
CA CYS A 48 -8.51 -2.33 -12.53
C CYS A 48 -7.27 -2.32 -13.44
N TYR A 49 -6.44 -3.38 -13.42
CA TYR A 49 -5.17 -3.44 -14.16
C TYR A 49 -5.10 -4.55 -15.21
N VAL A 50 -6.25 -5.07 -15.67
CA VAL A 50 -6.29 -6.19 -16.65
C VAL A 50 -5.45 -5.87 -17.90
N GLU A 51 -5.62 -4.67 -18.47
CA GLU A 51 -4.91 -4.25 -19.69
C GLU A 51 -3.40 -4.10 -19.47
N GLU A 52 -2.98 -3.57 -18.30
CA GLU A 52 -1.59 -3.29 -17.98
C GLU A 52 -0.76 -4.55 -17.70
N LYS A 53 -1.42 -5.66 -17.42
CA LYS A 53 -0.73 -6.94 -17.18
C LYS A 53 -0.26 -7.64 -18.45
N ASN A 54 -0.69 -7.16 -19.63
CA ASN A 54 -0.33 -7.73 -20.93
C ASN A 54 -0.61 -9.25 -21.04
N VAL A 55 -1.68 -9.70 -20.42
CA VAL A 55 -2.17 -11.08 -20.46
C VAL A 55 -3.40 -11.13 -21.36
N ASP A 56 -3.41 -12.02 -22.36
CA ASP A 56 -4.61 -12.29 -23.15
C ASP A 56 -5.65 -13.00 -22.27
N TRP A 57 -6.43 -12.18 -21.55
CA TRP A 57 -7.38 -12.68 -20.55
C TRP A 57 -8.51 -13.51 -21.19
N ALA A 58 -8.85 -13.26 -22.44
CA ALA A 58 -9.81 -14.07 -23.18
C ALA A 58 -9.26 -15.50 -23.46
N ALA A 59 -8.01 -15.62 -23.91
CA ALA A 59 -7.35 -16.91 -24.10
C ALA A 59 -7.12 -17.66 -22.77
N VAL A 60 -6.93 -16.93 -21.67
CA VAL A 60 -6.85 -17.50 -20.30
C VAL A 60 -8.16 -18.21 -19.96
N ARG A 61 -9.34 -17.60 -20.26
CA ARG A 61 -10.64 -18.23 -20.03
C ARG A 61 -10.74 -19.59 -20.71
N GLU A 62 -10.49 -19.64 -22.01
CA GLU A 62 -10.59 -20.89 -22.80
C GLU A 62 -9.68 -21.98 -22.21
N THR A 63 -8.45 -21.62 -21.86
CA THR A 63 -7.46 -22.53 -21.30
C THR A 63 -7.89 -23.10 -19.96
N TYR A 64 -8.31 -22.25 -19.03
CA TYR A 64 -8.61 -22.65 -17.66
C TYR A 64 -9.97 -23.32 -17.52
N VAL A 65 -10.96 -22.95 -18.32
CA VAL A 65 -12.23 -23.69 -18.42
C VAL A 65 -11.98 -25.11 -18.92
N SER A 66 -11.19 -25.29 -20.01
CA SER A 66 -10.84 -26.62 -20.49
C SER A 66 -10.09 -27.47 -19.47
N LYS A 67 -9.22 -26.90 -18.66
CA LYS A 67 -8.58 -27.60 -17.53
C LYS A 67 -9.59 -27.95 -16.43
N ALA A 68 -10.54 -27.06 -16.12
CA ALA A 68 -11.58 -27.29 -15.13
C ALA A 68 -12.54 -28.43 -15.51
N GLU A 69 -12.86 -28.60 -16.79
CA GLU A 69 -13.67 -29.72 -17.29
C GLU A 69 -13.05 -31.09 -17.01
N GLN A 70 -11.74 -31.15 -16.81
CA GLN A 70 -10.99 -32.38 -16.52
C GLN A 70 -10.90 -32.69 -15.03
N LEU A 71 -11.23 -31.74 -14.16
CA LEU A 71 -11.25 -31.95 -12.72
C LEU A 71 -12.49 -32.73 -12.26
N GLN A 72 -12.30 -33.59 -11.26
CA GLN A 72 -13.46 -34.21 -10.60
C GLN A 72 -14.21 -33.15 -9.77
N LYS A 73 -15.54 -33.25 -9.71
CA LYS A 73 -16.38 -32.24 -8.99
C LYS A 73 -16.08 -32.08 -7.51
N ASN A 74 -15.44 -33.06 -6.87
CA ASN A 74 -15.05 -33.05 -5.47
C ASN A 74 -13.55 -32.83 -5.26
N ASP A 75 -12.79 -32.54 -6.31
CA ASP A 75 -11.37 -32.22 -6.24
C ASP A 75 -11.18 -30.73 -5.86
N VAL A 76 -11.46 -30.43 -4.59
CA VAL A 76 -11.42 -29.06 -4.06
C VAL A 76 -10.00 -28.48 -4.06
N VAL A 77 -8.98 -29.33 -3.82
CA VAL A 77 -7.58 -28.90 -3.84
C VAL A 77 -7.12 -28.60 -5.26
N GLY A 78 -7.39 -29.50 -6.21
CA GLY A 78 -7.08 -29.28 -7.62
C GLY A 78 -7.77 -28.04 -8.19
N LEU A 79 -9.02 -27.76 -7.78
CA LEU A 79 -9.71 -26.53 -8.17
C LEU A 79 -9.02 -25.27 -7.59
N PHE A 80 -8.60 -25.32 -6.32
CA PHE A 80 -7.88 -24.20 -5.71
C PHE A 80 -6.57 -23.92 -6.45
N ASP A 81 -5.78 -24.96 -6.71
CA ASP A 81 -4.50 -24.85 -7.40
C ASP A 81 -4.68 -24.29 -8.83
N LEU A 82 -5.72 -24.73 -9.52
CA LEU A 82 -6.07 -24.24 -10.87
C LEU A 82 -6.44 -22.75 -10.85
N CYS A 83 -7.28 -22.33 -9.91
CA CYS A 83 -7.65 -20.92 -9.73
C CYS A 83 -6.45 -20.06 -9.33
N ALA A 84 -5.60 -20.56 -8.45
CA ALA A 84 -4.37 -19.88 -8.01
C ALA A 84 -3.38 -19.73 -9.18
N GLU A 85 -3.19 -20.77 -9.99
CA GLU A 85 -2.38 -20.72 -11.22
C GLU A 85 -2.88 -19.63 -12.19
N MET A 86 -4.19 -19.57 -12.42
CA MET A 86 -4.82 -18.56 -13.28
C MET A 86 -4.55 -17.14 -12.76
N LEU A 87 -4.74 -16.89 -11.46
CA LEU A 87 -4.51 -15.58 -10.86
C LEU A 87 -3.04 -15.18 -10.88
N ASN A 88 -2.10 -16.12 -10.73
CA ASN A 88 -0.67 -15.85 -10.72
C ASN A 88 -0.14 -15.36 -12.08
N LEU A 89 -0.87 -15.53 -13.18
CA LEU A 89 -0.54 -14.92 -14.47
C LEU A 89 -0.51 -13.38 -14.39
N LEU A 90 -1.28 -12.79 -13.47
CA LEU A 90 -1.34 -11.34 -13.27
C LEU A 90 -0.12 -10.76 -12.55
N GLN A 91 0.70 -11.59 -11.89
CA GLN A 91 1.93 -11.18 -11.19
C GLN A 91 1.74 -9.97 -10.26
N ASP A 92 0.63 -9.95 -9.52
CA ASP A 92 0.24 -8.84 -8.65
C ASP A 92 0.12 -9.30 -7.20
N GLY A 93 0.80 -8.60 -6.29
CA GLY A 93 0.78 -8.91 -4.85
C GLY A 93 -0.59 -8.69 -4.18
N HIS A 94 -1.48 -7.89 -4.79
CA HIS A 94 -2.84 -7.68 -4.32
C HIS A 94 -3.83 -8.73 -4.84
N VAL A 95 -3.46 -9.54 -5.86
CA VAL A 95 -4.31 -10.60 -6.39
C VAL A 95 -4.10 -11.89 -5.59
N ASN A 96 -5.09 -12.26 -4.79
CA ASN A 96 -5.03 -13.41 -3.89
C ASN A 96 -6.35 -14.17 -3.88
N LEU A 97 -6.29 -15.49 -3.76
CA LEU A 97 -7.42 -16.36 -3.48
C LEU A 97 -7.29 -16.89 -2.04
N TYR A 98 -8.38 -16.85 -1.30
CA TYR A 98 -8.46 -17.34 0.09
C TYR A 98 -9.49 -18.46 0.18
N SER A 99 -9.08 -19.56 0.77
CA SER A 99 -9.95 -20.68 1.16
C SER A 99 -9.80 -20.96 2.66
N ALA A 100 -10.55 -21.93 3.18
CA ALA A 100 -10.41 -22.37 4.57
C ALA A 100 -9.09 -23.11 4.83
N PHE A 101 -8.38 -23.56 3.80
CA PHE A 101 -7.19 -24.43 3.93
C PHE A 101 -5.94 -23.84 3.28
N ASP A 102 -6.06 -22.86 2.38
CA ASP A 102 -4.89 -22.24 1.73
C ASP A 102 -5.17 -20.82 1.23
N ARG A 103 -4.09 -20.11 0.86
CA ARG A 103 -4.11 -18.78 0.27
C ARG A 103 -3.10 -18.69 -0.86
N SER A 104 -3.53 -18.28 -2.07
CA SER A 104 -2.61 -17.97 -3.17
C SER A 104 -1.93 -16.60 -2.98
N TYR A 105 -0.72 -16.46 -3.50
CA TYR A 105 -0.01 -15.18 -3.60
C TYR A 105 1.04 -15.25 -4.71
N SER A 106 1.37 -14.09 -5.30
CA SER A 106 2.46 -13.97 -6.27
C SER A 106 3.65 -13.24 -5.65
N THR A 107 4.86 -13.73 -5.90
CA THR A 107 6.13 -13.10 -5.50
C THR A 107 6.85 -12.45 -6.67
N ALA A 108 6.37 -12.66 -7.89
CA ALA A 108 7.01 -12.21 -9.13
C ALA A 108 7.27 -10.70 -9.18
N TRP A 109 6.44 -9.90 -8.50
CA TRP A 109 6.57 -8.44 -8.47
C TRP A 109 7.83 -7.94 -7.72
N TYR A 110 8.52 -8.80 -6.92
CA TYR A 110 9.74 -8.42 -6.20
C TYR A 110 10.93 -9.38 -6.39
N ASP A 111 10.72 -10.62 -6.82
CA ASP A 111 11.77 -11.66 -6.81
C ASP A 111 12.95 -11.36 -7.76
N THR A 112 12.73 -10.57 -8.80
CA THR A 112 13.77 -10.19 -9.79
C THR A 112 14.53 -8.92 -9.41
N TYR A 113 14.18 -8.28 -8.31
CA TYR A 113 14.81 -7.03 -7.86
C TYR A 113 15.83 -7.27 -6.76
N PRO A 114 16.85 -6.39 -6.62
CA PRO A 114 17.77 -6.44 -5.48
C PRO A 114 16.99 -6.34 -4.16
N ALA A 115 17.35 -7.16 -3.18
CA ALA A 115 16.67 -7.13 -1.87
C ALA A 115 16.82 -5.78 -1.15
N ASN A 116 17.99 -5.15 -1.27
CA ASN A 116 18.32 -3.84 -0.70
C ASN A 116 17.95 -3.69 0.79
N PHE A 117 18.04 -4.79 1.53
CA PHE A 117 17.81 -4.86 2.96
C PHE A 117 18.48 -6.09 3.57
N SER A 118 19.14 -5.89 4.70
CA SER A 118 19.66 -6.94 5.56
C SER A 118 19.40 -6.56 7.01
N SER A 119 18.65 -7.39 7.72
CA SER A 119 18.33 -7.15 9.14
C SER A 119 19.57 -7.15 10.02
N SER A 120 20.59 -7.92 9.69
CA SER A 120 21.88 -7.94 10.41
C SER A 120 22.67 -6.66 10.22
N LEU A 121 22.69 -6.09 9.01
CA LEU A 121 23.36 -4.80 8.75
C LEU A 121 22.55 -3.64 9.32
N GLN A 122 21.22 -3.64 9.20
CA GLN A 122 20.38 -2.64 9.84
C GLN A 122 20.58 -2.60 11.37
N ALA A 123 20.74 -3.76 12.02
CA ALA A 123 20.97 -3.85 13.45
C ALA A 123 22.27 -3.17 13.92
N LEU A 124 23.20 -2.86 13.01
CA LEU A 124 24.39 -2.08 13.32
C LEU A 124 24.07 -0.59 13.60
N TYR A 125 22.94 -0.11 13.08
CA TYR A 125 22.45 1.27 13.22
C TYR A 125 21.30 1.36 14.21
N LEU A 126 20.39 0.38 14.24
CA LEU A 126 19.26 0.31 15.17
C LEU A 126 19.71 -0.30 16.52
N LYS A 127 20.65 0.41 17.20
CA LYS A 127 21.18 0.01 18.51
C LYS A 127 20.46 0.79 19.61
N ASP A 128 20.33 0.17 20.78
CA ASP A 128 19.75 0.82 21.99
C ASP A 128 18.43 1.55 21.70
N TYR A 129 17.68 1.05 20.74
CA TYR A 129 16.44 1.65 20.28
C TYR A 129 15.35 1.65 21.35
N ARG A 130 14.43 2.57 21.21
CA ARG A 130 13.18 2.65 21.95
C ARG A 130 12.01 2.36 21.01
N ILE A 131 10.84 2.11 21.59
CA ILE A 131 9.60 1.84 20.84
C ILE A 131 8.53 2.83 21.31
N ALA A 132 7.92 3.55 20.36
CA ALA A 132 6.79 4.41 20.61
C ALA A 132 5.63 3.97 19.68
N GLY A 133 4.60 3.33 20.24
CA GLY A 133 3.64 2.60 19.42
C GLY A 133 4.35 1.47 18.67
N SER A 134 4.33 1.53 17.34
CA SER A 134 5.02 0.56 16.47
C SER A 134 6.28 1.14 15.80
N LEU A 135 6.71 2.32 16.21
CA LEU A 135 7.89 2.99 15.69
C LEU A 135 9.10 2.60 16.54
N TYR A 136 10.08 1.93 15.92
CA TYR A 136 11.39 1.68 16.52
C TYR A 136 12.25 2.90 16.23
N TYR A 137 12.87 3.51 17.25
CA TYR A 137 13.64 4.72 17.06
C TYR A 137 14.90 4.81 17.93
N CYS A 138 15.93 5.38 17.36
CA CYS A 138 17.20 5.70 18.03
C CYS A 138 17.87 6.88 17.31
N THR A 139 19.07 7.23 17.73
CA THR A 139 19.93 8.18 17.00
C THR A 139 21.08 7.43 16.34
N VAL A 140 21.58 7.97 15.23
CA VAL A 140 22.76 7.52 14.51
C VAL A 140 23.73 8.68 14.28
N ASP A 141 24.89 8.41 13.72
CA ASP A 141 25.94 9.41 13.42
C ASP A 141 26.27 10.30 14.64
N ASN A 142 26.76 9.67 15.71
CA ASN A 142 27.09 10.36 16.97
C ASN A 142 25.94 11.18 17.56
N ASP A 143 24.75 10.63 17.59
CA ASP A 143 23.52 11.24 18.11
C ASP A 143 23.04 12.48 17.35
N SER A 144 23.51 12.69 16.12
CA SER A 144 23.19 13.88 15.33
C SER A 144 22.03 13.71 14.36
N ILE A 145 21.62 12.45 14.05
CA ILE A 145 20.55 12.13 13.12
C ILE A 145 19.57 11.18 13.80
N GLY A 146 18.27 11.51 13.74
CA GLY A 146 17.20 10.61 14.17
C GLY A 146 17.05 9.45 13.18
N TYR A 147 16.76 8.23 13.68
CA TYR A 147 16.45 7.07 12.86
C TYR A 147 15.18 6.42 13.37
N ILE A 148 14.20 6.27 12.46
CA ILE A 148 12.94 5.56 12.69
C ILE A 148 12.90 4.35 11.76
N TYR A 149 12.67 3.15 12.30
CA TYR A 149 12.30 1.98 11.53
C TYR A 149 10.84 1.65 11.76
N TYR A 150 10.05 1.54 10.68
CA TYR A 150 8.64 1.20 10.72
C TYR A 150 8.35 0.03 9.79
N SER A 151 8.17 -1.16 10.37
CA SER A 151 8.16 -2.43 9.65
C SER A 151 6.83 -2.79 8.99
N SER A 152 5.72 -2.16 9.37
CA SER A 152 4.41 -2.45 8.78
C SER A 152 3.37 -1.37 9.10
N PHE A 153 2.69 -0.88 8.08
CA PHE A 153 1.52 -0.01 8.22
C PHE A 153 0.26 -0.74 8.73
N SER A 154 0.33 -2.05 9.00
CA SER A 154 -0.70 -2.77 9.75
C SER A 154 -0.59 -2.56 11.27
N ASN A 155 0.52 -2.03 11.75
CA ASN A 155 0.78 -1.78 13.16
C ASN A 155 0.48 -0.31 13.50
N SER A 156 -0.28 -0.08 14.57
CA SER A 156 -0.77 1.26 14.92
C SER A 156 0.26 2.11 15.68
N PHE A 157 0.19 3.41 15.46
CA PHE A 157 0.79 4.46 16.28
C PHE A 157 -0.12 5.70 16.23
N GLY A 158 0.10 6.67 17.12
CA GLY A 158 -0.65 7.92 17.14
C GLY A 158 0.26 9.14 17.12
N PHE A 159 -0.31 10.33 16.93
CA PHE A 159 0.45 11.59 16.97
C PHE A 159 1.18 11.82 18.30
N SER A 160 0.69 11.28 19.42
CA SER A 160 1.41 11.30 20.70
C SER A 160 2.72 10.52 20.64
N ASN A 161 2.75 9.37 19.92
CA ASN A 161 3.96 8.61 19.71
C ASN A 161 4.96 9.38 18.85
N LEU A 162 4.51 9.98 17.72
CA LEU A 162 5.35 10.85 16.89
C LEU A 162 5.89 12.07 17.65
N SER A 163 5.03 12.72 18.43
CA SER A 163 5.45 13.86 19.27
C SER A 163 6.55 13.48 20.25
N TRP A 164 6.45 12.29 20.84
CA TRP A 164 7.48 11.78 21.73
C TRP A 164 8.80 11.52 21.00
N VAL A 165 8.73 10.84 19.83
CA VAL A 165 9.89 10.55 18.99
C VAL A 165 10.59 11.83 18.53
N PHE A 166 9.84 12.80 18.00
CA PHE A 166 10.41 14.07 17.55
C PHE A 166 10.99 14.91 18.71
N SER A 167 10.38 14.81 19.90
CA SER A 167 10.97 15.42 21.10
C SER A 167 12.32 14.80 21.47
N ALA A 168 12.48 13.49 21.28
CA ALA A 168 13.77 12.82 21.48
C ALA A 168 14.82 13.30 20.45
N PHE A 169 14.38 13.63 19.23
CA PHE A 169 15.24 14.09 18.13
C PHE A 169 15.40 15.61 18.03
N LYS A 170 14.94 16.38 19.03
CA LYS A 170 14.92 17.86 18.99
C LYS A 170 16.27 18.53 18.69
N ASN A 171 17.38 17.83 18.95
CA ASN A 171 18.75 18.31 18.71
C ASN A 171 19.37 17.65 17.46
N CYS A 172 18.65 16.76 16.77
CA CYS A 172 19.11 16.15 15.53
C CYS A 172 18.98 17.14 14.38
N ARG A 173 19.94 17.11 13.48
CA ARG A 173 19.95 17.96 12.27
C ARG A 173 19.11 17.37 11.12
N GLY A 174 18.74 16.10 11.21
CA GLY A 174 17.92 15.41 10.21
C GLY A 174 17.34 14.10 10.73
N LEU A 175 16.56 13.45 9.89
CA LEU A 175 15.81 12.23 10.20
C LEU A 175 15.92 11.23 9.06
N ILE A 176 16.13 9.97 9.40
CA ILE A 176 15.98 8.82 8.49
C ILE A 176 14.70 8.08 8.88
N ILE A 177 13.82 7.82 7.90
CA ILE A 177 12.64 6.98 8.06
C ILE A 177 12.83 5.74 7.18
N ASP A 178 13.08 4.60 7.80
CA ASP A 178 13.30 3.33 7.09
C ASP A 178 12.00 2.53 7.01
N VAL A 179 11.45 2.45 5.80
CA VAL A 179 10.27 1.65 5.47
C VAL A 179 10.61 0.52 4.49
N ARG A 180 11.87 0.12 4.41
CA ARG A 180 12.28 -1.05 3.63
C ARG A 180 11.64 -2.32 4.20
N ASN A 181 11.26 -3.23 3.32
CA ASN A 181 10.52 -4.47 3.65
C ASN A 181 9.18 -4.26 4.38
N ASN A 182 8.64 -3.05 4.39
CA ASN A 182 7.30 -2.77 4.88
C ASN A 182 6.28 -3.04 3.77
N GLY A 183 5.53 -4.13 3.89
CA GLY A 183 4.55 -4.60 2.89
C GLY A 183 3.24 -3.80 2.86
N GLY A 184 3.14 -2.69 3.59
CA GLY A 184 1.94 -1.85 3.63
C GLY A 184 1.02 -2.12 4.81
N GLY A 185 -0.26 -1.84 4.64
CA GLY A 185 -1.31 -1.91 5.65
C GLY A 185 -2.34 -0.79 5.49
N SER A 186 -2.58 0.01 6.53
CA SER A 186 -3.54 1.11 6.51
C SER A 186 -2.96 2.36 5.82
N LEU A 187 -3.71 2.91 4.86
CA LEU A 187 -3.42 4.22 4.28
C LEU A 187 -3.51 5.35 5.32
N GLU A 188 -4.38 5.22 6.33
CA GLU A 188 -4.49 6.19 7.41
C GLU A 188 -3.14 6.42 8.10
N TYR A 189 -2.40 5.34 8.38
CA TYR A 189 -1.08 5.47 9.00
C TYR A 189 -0.03 6.01 8.03
N ALA A 190 -0.18 5.82 6.72
CA ALA A 190 0.70 6.42 5.73
C ALA A 190 0.55 7.95 5.73
N TYR A 191 -0.69 8.47 5.68
CA TYR A 191 -0.98 9.89 5.81
C TYR A 191 -0.57 10.45 7.18
N GLN A 192 -0.88 9.73 8.27
CA GLN A 192 -0.54 10.15 9.62
C GLN A 192 0.98 10.28 9.85
N LEU A 193 1.78 9.37 9.26
CA LEU A 193 3.24 9.46 9.36
C LEU A 193 3.79 10.62 8.53
N ALA A 194 3.18 10.92 7.38
CA ALA A 194 3.62 11.96 6.46
C ALA A 194 3.23 13.39 6.90
N ALA A 195 2.06 13.56 7.53
CA ALA A 195 1.49 14.88 7.85
C ALA A 195 2.44 15.88 8.56
N PRO A 196 3.32 15.46 9.48
CA PRO A 196 4.26 16.39 10.11
C PRO A 196 5.29 17.04 9.19
N PHE A 197 5.52 16.48 8.00
CA PHE A 197 6.55 16.91 7.05
C PHE A 197 6.05 17.95 6.04
N PHE A 198 4.82 18.43 6.20
CA PHE A 198 4.21 19.45 5.35
C PHE A 198 3.95 20.74 6.11
N SER A 199 4.50 21.84 5.63
CA SER A 199 4.19 23.19 6.15
C SER A 199 2.87 23.72 5.59
N GLU A 200 2.44 23.26 4.41
CA GLU A 200 1.21 23.62 3.72
C GLU A 200 0.56 22.40 3.06
N SER A 201 -0.77 22.45 2.87
CA SER A 201 -1.50 21.36 2.23
C SER A 201 -1.20 21.29 0.73
N ARG A 202 -0.92 20.10 0.21
CA ARG A 202 -0.54 19.87 -1.20
C ARG A 202 -1.30 18.71 -1.82
N THR A 203 -1.50 18.79 -3.13
CA THR A 203 -1.89 17.65 -3.94
C THR A 203 -0.75 16.64 -3.94
N ILE A 204 -1.06 15.38 -3.63
CA ILE A 204 -0.08 14.28 -3.58
C ILE A 204 -0.42 13.18 -4.58
N GLY A 205 -1.52 13.31 -5.30
CA GLY A 205 -1.94 12.34 -6.30
C GLY A 205 -3.40 12.44 -6.67
N TYR A 206 -3.86 11.39 -7.35
CA TYR A 206 -5.24 11.21 -7.77
C TYR A 206 -5.64 9.74 -7.64
N TRP A 207 -6.93 9.47 -7.65
CA TRP A 207 -7.46 8.12 -7.73
C TRP A 207 -8.64 8.02 -8.68
N GLN A 208 -8.91 6.82 -9.17
CA GLN A 208 -10.07 6.46 -9.96
C GLN A 208 -10.58 5.08 -9.51
N HIS A 209 -11.89 4.90 -9.51
CA HIS A 209 -12.51 3.60 -9.23
C HIS A 209 -13.27 3.09 -10.45
N LYS A 210 -13.45 1.77 -10.53
CA LYS A 210 -14.26 1.14 -11.56
C LYS A 210 -15.72 1.57 -11.43
N THR A 211 -16.34 1.96 -12.56
CA THR A 211 -17.75 2.38 -12.65
C THR A 211 -18.60 1.43 -13.48
N GLY A 212 -17.99 0.50 -14.20
CA GLY A 212 -18.66 -0.46 -15.07
C GLY A 212 -17.82 -1.69 -15.37
N PRO A 213 -18.33 -2.64 -16.19
CA PRO A 213 -17.65 -3.90 -16.49
C PRO A 213 -16.56 -3.79 -17.55
N GLY A 214 -16.55 -2.74 -18.37
CA GLY A 214 -15.52 -2.53 -19.40
C GLY A 214 -14.16 -2.20 -18.78
N HIS A 215 -13.07 -2.65 -19.38
CA HIS A 215 -11.73 -2.49 -18.81
C HIS A 215 -11.38 -1.03 -18.53
N ASN A 216 -11.89 -0.09 -19.32
CA ASN A 216 -11.65 1.35 -19.20
C ASN A 216 -12.81 2.14 -18.56
N ASP A 217 -13.77 1.46 -17.95
CA ASP A 217 -14.88 2.10 -17.25
C ASP A 217 -14.42 2.59 -15.87
N PHE A 218 -13.90 3.81 -15.80
CA PHE A 218 -13.44 4.47 -14.58
C PHE A 218 -14.19 5.77 -14.32
N SER A 219 -14.22 6.16 -13.06
CA SER A 219 -14.67 7.50 -12.63
C SER A 219 -13.72 8.60 -13.18
N GLU A 220 -14.17 9.86 -13.08
CA GLU A 220 -13.24 10.97 -13.16
C GLU A 220 -12.14 10.83 -12.08
N MET A 221 -10.98 11.45 -12.35
CA MET A 221 -9.90 11.49 -11.37
C MET A 221 -10.27 12.40 -10.19
N GLU A 222 -10.24 11.85 -8.99
CA GLU A 222 -10.44 12.57 -7.75
C GLU A 222 -9.09 12.91 -7.11
N GLU A 223 -8.93 14.16 -6.67
CA GLU A 223 -7.70 14.65 -6.08
C GLU A 223 -7.44 14.05 -4.69
N LEU A 224 -6.22 13.61 -4.46
CA LEU A 224 -5.68 13.23 -3.16
C LEU A 224 -4.79 14.36 -2.63
N ARG A 225 -5.04 14.79 -1.40
CA ARG A 225 -4.29 15.88 -0.74
C ARG A 225 -3.72 15.41 0.58
N GLU A 226 -2.51 15.85 0.88
CA GLU A 226 -2.00 15.87 2.25
C GLU A 226 -2.41 17.19 2.91
N ASP A 227 -3.13 17.10 4.03
CA ASP A 227 -3.62 18.25 4.75
C ASP A 227 -2.68 18.61 5.91
N ALA A 228 -1.92 19.68 5.74
CA ALA A 228 -1.00 20.16 6.76
C ALA A 228 -1.68 20.60 8.07
N SER A 229 -3.01 20.82 8.07
CA SER A 229 -3.75 21.22 9.28
C SER A 229 -4.10 20.07 10.22
N VAL A 230 -3.99 18.84 9.75
CA VAL A 230 -4.34 17.59 10.49
C VAL A 230 -3.54 17.47 11.79
N THR A 231 -2.33 18.04 11.84
CA THR A 231 -1.52 18.07 13.05
C THR A 231 -0.73 19.38 13.19
N ARG A 232 -0.58 19.85 14.43
CA ARG A 232 0.35 20.95 14.79
C ARG A 232 1.79 20.47 14.95
N LEU A 233 2.00 19.17 15.03
CA LEU A 233 3.33 18.58 15.09
C LEU A 233 3.98 18.77 13.72
N LYS A 234 5.18 19.40 13.70
CA LYS A 234 5.97 19.62 12.49
C LYS A 234 7.38 19.12 12.67
N TRP A 235 7.91 18.56 11.58
CA TRP A 235 9.31 18.23 11.43
C TRP A 235 9.75 18.75 10.05
N LEU A 236 10.51 19.84 10.04
CA LEU A 236 10.95 20.49 8.80
C LEU A 236 12.46 20.36 8.51
N PRO A 237 13.31 19.84 9.45
CA PRO A 237 14.69 19.51 9.12
C PRO A 237 14.78 18.46 8.02
N PRO A 238 15.95 18.32 7.37
CA PRO A 238 16.23 17.29 6.37
C PRO A 238 15.72 15.91 6.76
N THR A 239 15.03 15.24 5.82
CA THR A 239 14.47 13.90 6.03
C THR A 239 14.78 12.99 4.85
N VAL A 240 15.29 11.80 5.11
CA VAL A 240 15.53 10.77 4.11
C VAL A 240 14.61 9.57 4.38
N VAL A 241 13.81 9.19 3.39
CA VAL A 241 12.97 7.99 3.44
C VAL A 241 13.69 6.86 2.70
N LEU A 242 13.92 5.74 3.39
CA LEU A 242 14.54 4.56 2.79
C LEU A 242 13.46 3.58 2.32
N CYS A 243 13.50 3.21 1.04
CA CYS A 243 12.59 2.22 0.47
C CYS A 243 13.32 1.18 -0.37
N ASN A 244 12.65 0.06 -0.62
CA ASN A 244 13.08 -0.99 -1.51
C ASN A 244 11.88 -1.62 -2.21
N ARG A 245 12.11 -2.62 -3.07
CA ARG A 245 11.04 -3.28 -3.82
C ARG A 245 9.95 -3.90 -2.93
N ARG A 246 10.22 -4.20 -1.67
CA ARG A 246 9.24 -4.69 -0.70
C ARG A 246 8.54 -3.58 0.11
N SER A 247 8.81 -2.31 -0.17
CA SER A 247 8.02 -1.16 0.30
C SER A 247 6.76 -1.05 -0.58
N TYR A 248 5.67 -1.75 -0.19
CA TYR A 248 4.53 -2.08 -1.06
C TYR A 248 3.21 -1.51 -0.54
N SER A 249 2.22 -1.29 -1.42
CA SER A 249 0.85 -0.91 -1.06
C SER A 249 0.80 0.42 -0.27
N ALA A 250 0.27 0.46 0.96
CA ALA A 250 0.26 1.69 1.78
C ALA A 250 1.65 2.29 1.99
N THR A 251 2.72 1.47 1.99
CA THR A 251 4.10 1.96 2.03
C THR A 251 4.50 2.65 0.74
N ASN A 252 4.08 2.11 -0.41
CA ASN A 252 4.28 2.77 -1.71
C ASN A 252 3.59 4.14 -1.74
N MET A 253 2.37 4.22 -1.20
CA MET A 253 1.66 5.49 -1.06
C MET A 253 2.36 6.45 -0.10
N PHE A 254 2.90 5.98 1.03
CA PHE A 254 3.72 6.79 1.94
C PHE A 254 4.96 7.36 1.21
N VAL A 255 5.67 6.53 0.45
CA VAL A 255 6.81 6.98 -0.36
C VAL A 255 6.36 8.04 -1.37
N ASN A 256 5.22 7.83 -2.04
CA ASN A 256 4.65 8.83 -2.95
C ASN A 256 4.34 10.16 -2.25
N ILE A 257 3.69 10.13 -1.10
CA ILE A 257 3.36 11.33 -0.31
C ILE A 257 4.66 12.09 0.05
N MET A 258 5.67 11.38 0.54
CA MET A 258 6.93 11.99 1.00
C MET A 258 7.74 12.65 -0.10
N ARG A 259 7.54 12.30 -1.39
CA ARG A 259 8.15 13.03 -2.52
C ARG A 259 7.72 14.50 -2.60
N TYR A 260 6.55 14.82 -2.06
CA TYR A 260 5.98 16.17 -2.05
C TYR A 260 6.15 16.89 -0.71
N ALA A 261 6.77 16.24 0.28
CA ALA A 261 7.03 16.82 1.58
C ALA A 261 8.15 17.88 1.55
N ASP A 262 8.16 18.76 2.54
CA ASP A 262 9.22 19.75 2.69
C ASP A 262 10.53 19.05 3.11
N ASN A 263 11.64 19.38 2.44
CA ASN A 263 12.98 18.87 2.77
C ASN A 263 13.05 17.33 2.93
N ALA A 264 12.42 16.57 2.03
CA ALA A 264 12.47 15.13 2.00
C ALA A 264 13.12 14.60 0.72
N LEU A 265 13.88 13.49 0.83
CA LEU A 265 14.44 12.72 -0.27
C LEU A 265 14.12 11.25 -0.09
N ILE A 266 13.87 10.55 -1.19
CA ILE A 266 13.66 9.10 -1.24
C ILE A 266 14.96 8.44 -1.68
N VAL A 267 15.44 7.46 -0.91
CA VAL A 267 16.74 6.80 -1.13
C VAL A 267 16.59 5.28 -1.07
N GLY A 268 17.30 4.59 -1.92
CA GLY A 268 17.32 3.12 -1.97
C GLY A 268 16.94 2.56 -3.32
N GLY A 269 16.07 1.57 -3.39
CA GLY A 269 15.55 1.00 -4.64
C GLY A 269 14.14 1.48 -4.94
N THR A 270 13.69 1.29 -6.19
CA THR A 270 12.29 1.49 -6.58
C THR A 270 11.36 0.77 -5.61
N SER A 271 10.33 1.44 -5.13
CA SER A 271 9.35 0.84 -4.23
C SER A 271 8.53 -0.28 -4.90
N GLY A 272 7.74 -0.99 -4.13
CA GLY A 272 7.07 -2.20 -4.59
C GLY A 272 5.87 -1.98 -5.49
N GLY A 273 5.32 -0.77 -5.53
CA GLY A 273 4.06 -0.55 -6.22
C GLY A 273 2.85 -1.01 -5.38
N GLY A 274 1.88 -1.65 -6.03
CA GLY A 274 0.60 -1.95 -5.42
C GLY A 274 -0.20 -0.66 -5.21
N GLY A 275 -0.23 0.19 -6.24
CA GLY A 275 -0.91 1.48 -6.26
C GLY A 275 -2.44 1.37 -6.32
N GLY A 276 -2.99 0.17 -6.17
CA GLY A 276 -4.42 -0.05 -6.17
C GLY A 276 -4.99 -0.29 -4.78
N MET A 277 -6.27 0.08 -4.57
CA MET A 277 -7.00 -0.33 -3.37
C MET A 277 -7.70 -1.67 -3.61
N PRO A 278 -7.36 -2.71 -2.85
CA PRO A 278 -7.96 -4.03 -3.05
C PRO A 278 -9.36 -4.11 -2.48
N MET A 279 -10.22 -4.83 -3.21
CA MET A 279 -11.54 -5.28 -2.80
C MET A 279 -11.62 -6.80 -2.83
N SER A 280 -12.66 -7.36 -2.21
CA SER A 280 -12.86 -8.80 -2.13
C SER A 280 -14.23 -9.17 -2.69
N TYR A 281 -14.28 -10.29 -3.40
CA TYR A 281 -15.49 -10.90 -3.95
C TYR A 281 -15.52 -12.38 -3.62
N GLU A 282 -16.72 -12.95 -3.51
CA GLU A 282 -16.92 -14.35 -3.19
C GLU A 282 -17.15 -15.15 -4.46
N LEU A 283 -16.57 -16.35 -4.54
CA LEU A 283 -16.82 -17.34 -5.58
C LEU A 283 -17.99 -18.26 -5.17
N PRO A 284 -18.65 -18.94 -6.13
CA PRO A 284 -19.76 -19.87 -5.82
C PRO A 284 -19.42 -20.97 -4.82
N ILE A 285 -18.15 -21.35 -4.68
CA ILE A 285 -17.67 -22.33 -3.68
C ILE A 285 -17.48 -21.71 -2.28
N GLY A 286 -17.68 -20.39 -2.11
CA GLY A 286 -17.48 -19.68 -0.85
C GLY A 286 -16.02 -19.22 -0.61
N TRP A 287 -15.15 -19.32 -1.62
CA TRP A 287 -13.80 -18.76 -1.52
C TRP A 287 -13.80 -17.26 -1.83
N THR A 288 -12.88 -16.54 -1.24
CA THR A 288 -12.74 -15.09 -1.45
C THR A 288 -11.58 -14.81 -2.40
N VAL A 289 -11.86 -14.11 -3.51
CA VAL A 289 -10.83 -13.51 -4.36
C VAL A 289 -10.66 -12.04 -3.98
N ARG A 290 -9.42 -11.59 -3.85
CA ARG A 290 -9.03 -10.22 -3.51
C ARG A 290 -8.16 -9.66 -4.63
N PHE A 291 -8.41 -8.42 -5.05
CA PHE A 291 -7.64 -7.73 -6.09
C PHE A 291 -7.93 -6.22 -6.06
N SER A 292 -7.10 -5.42 -6.74
CA SER A 292 -7.28 -3.95 -6.83
C SER A 292 -8.43 -3.58 -7.78
N SER A 293 -9.34 -2.72 -7.31
CA SER A 293 -10.43 -2.14 -8.13
C SER A 293 -10.38 -0.61 -8.21
N VAL A 294 -9.39 0.00 -7.59
CA VAL A 294 -9.12 1.44 -7.61
C VAL A 294 -7.68 1.63 -8.08
N ARG A 295 -7.48 2.57 -8.99
CA ARG A 295 -6.15 3.03 -9.43
C ARG A 295 -5.72 4.24 -8.64
N MET A 296 -4.43 4.35 -8.33
CA MET A 296 -3.83 5.52 -7.73
C MET A 296 -2.71 6.07 -8.60
N TYR A 297 -2.62 7.38 -8.62
CA TYR A 297 -1.67 8.13 -9.42
C TYR A 297 -0.93 9.14 -8.53
N ASP A 298 0.27 9.53 -8.95
CA ASP A 298 1.00 10.64 -8.35
C ASP A 298 0.37 12.01 -8.73
N ALA A 299 0.95 13.12 -8.25
CA ALA A 299 0.43 14.46 -8.54
C ALA A 299 0.60 14.86 -10.03
N GLU A 300 1.49 14.23 -10.77
CA GLU A 300 1.68 14.37 -12.21
C GLU A 300 0.75 13.43 -13.01
N LYS A 301 -0.16 12.71 -12.33
CA LYS A 301 -1.09 11.73 -12.93
C LYS A 301 -0.41 10.51 -13.55
N LYS A 302 0.79 10.17 -13.11
CA LYS A 302 1.46 8.93 -13.44
C LYS A 302 0.99 7.83 -12.50
N ASP A 303 0.63 6.69 -13.06
CA ASP A 303 0.22 5.51 -12.28
C ASP A 303 1.38 5.01 -11.38
N ILE A 304 1.06 4.72 -10.11
CA ILE A 304 2.04 4.29 -9.11
C ILE A 304 2.02 2.77 -8.85
N GLU A 305 1.31 2.00 -9.68
CA GLU A 305 1.22 0.54 -9.55
C GLU A 305 2.57 -0.15 -9.67
N GLN A 306 3.46 0.37 -10.53
CA GLN A 306 4.78 -0.23 -10.76
C GLN A 306 5.84 0.18 -9.73
N GLY A 307 5.48 1.08 -8.82
CA GLY A 307 6.37 1.63 -7.79
C GLY A 307 6.85 3.04 -8.09
N ILE A 308 7.54 3.59 -7.11
CA ILE A 308 8.11 4.94 -7.11
C ILE A 308 9.62 4.84 -7.23
N GLU A 309 10.19 5.48 -8.23
CA GLU A 309 11.63 5.63 -8.38
C GLU A 309 12.17 6.52 -7.25
N PRO A 310 13.27 6.14 -6.60
CA PRO A 310 13.90 6.98 -5.58
C PRO A 310 14.59 8.20 -6.22
N ASP A 311 14.75 9.28 -5.45
CA ASP A 311 15.56 10.44 -5.86
C ASP A 311 17.05 10.07 -5.96
N VAL A 312 17.50 9.14 -5.11
CA VAL A 312 18.87 8.61 -5.12
C VAL A 312 18.83 7.08 -5.10
N LEU A 313 19.09 6.49 -6.25
CA LEU A 313 19.19 5.03 -6.38
C LEU A 313 20.47 4.52 -5.72
N VAL A 314 20.32 3.62 -4.75
CA VAL A 314 21.43 2.95 -4.05
C VAL A 314 21.10 1.48 -3.91
N ASN A 315 22.04 0.61 -4.31
CA ASN A 315 21.97 -0.83 -4.06
C ASN A 315 22.95 -1.22 -2.96
N MET A 316 22.53 -2.14 -2.11
CA MET A 316 23.42 -2.74 -1.12
C MET A 316 24.44 -3.68 -1.79
N VAL A 317 25.72 -3.38 -1.63
CA VAL A 317 26.84 -4.18 -2.13
C VAL A 317 27.83 -4.55 -1.03
N SER A 318 27.87 -3.79 0.06
CA SER A 318 28.75 -4.03 1.21
C SER A 318 28.23 -5.19 2.07
N THR A 319 29.16 -5.88 2.72
CA THR A 319 28.87 -7.01 3.62
C THR A 319 28.99 -6.64 5.11
N ASP A 320 29.54 -5.46 5.41
CA ASP A 320 29.90 -4.99 6.75
C ASP A 320 29.15 -3.70 7.16
N LYS A 321 28.45 -3.06 6.22
CA LYS A 321 27.65 -1.85 6.46
C LYS A 321 26.41 -1.83 5.57
N ASP A 322 25.44 -1.01 5.93
CA ASP A 322 24.24 -0.76 5.11
C ASP A 322 24.47 0.46 4.21
N ASP A 323 24.78 0.22 2.93
CA ASP A 323 25.12 1.28 1.97
C ASP A 323 24.02 2.32 1.82
N ILE A 324 22.74 1.93 2.04
CA ILE A 324 21.58 2.82 1.90
C ILE A 324 21.48 3.74 3.12
N ILE A 325 21.68 3.21 4.34
CA ILE A 325 21.72 4.04 5.56
C ILE A 325 22.93 4.98 5.52
N GLU A 326 24.10 4.50 5.10
CA GLU A 326 25.30 5.32 4.95
C GLU A 326 25.07 6.49 3.97
N LYS A 327 24.41 6.21 2.84
CA LYS A 327 24.05 7.26 1.87
C LYS A 327 23.06 8.28 2.43
N ALA A 328 22.11 7.84 3.24
CA ALA A 328 21.19 8.75 3.91
C ALA A 328 21.91 9.67 4.91
N ILE A 329 22.84 9.13 5.67
CA ILE A 329 23.70 9.91 6.60
C ILE A 329 24.53 10.92 5.82
N GLU A 330 25.18 10.51 4.72
CA GLU A 330 25.93 11.41 3.83
C GLU A 330 25.08 12.57 3.33
N LEU A 331 23.88 12.27 2.80
CA LEU A 331 22.96 13.28 2.26
C LEU A 331 22.50 14.27 3.31
N ILE A 332 22.17 13.82 4.51
CA ILE A 332 21.76 14.72 5.62
C ILE A 332 22.91 15.63 6.05
N ASN A 333 24.15 15.14 5.99
CA ASN A 333 25.33 15.88 6.38
C ASN A 333 25.79 16.91 5.33
N ASP A 334 25.35 16.79 4.10
CA ASP A 334 25.62 17.74 3.02
C ASP A 334 24.49 18.78 2.91
N GLU A 335 24.72 19.96 3.51
CA GLU A 335 23.75 21.03 3.53
C GLU A 335 23.33 21.53 2.12
N THR A 336 24.11 21.22 1.09
CA THR A 336 23.80 21.65 -0.30
C THR A 336 22.61 20.89 -0.90
N ASN A 337 22.22 19.75 -0.32
CA ASN A 337 21.07 18.96 -0.76
C ASN A 337 19.73 19.52 -0.29
N TRP A 338 19.72 20.49 0.63
CA TRP A 338 18.50 20.94 1.32
C TRP A 338 18.21 22.42 1.06
N LYS A 339 16.92 22.79 1.15
CA LYS A 339 16.43 24.16 0.92
C LYS A 339 16.29 24.96 2.21
#